data_ac5d604d4611d1a3dc59c2fa6723f60d
#
_entry.id   ac5d604d4611d1a3dc59c2fa6723f60d
#
_cell.length_a   1.000
_cell.length_b   1.000
_cell.length_c   1.000
_cell.angle_alpha   90.00
_cell.angle_beta   90.00
_cell.angle_gamma   90.00
#
_symmetry.space_group_name_H-M   'P 1'
#
loop_
_entity.id
_entity.type
_entity.pdbx_description
1 polymer ?
#
loop_
_entity_poly.entity_id
_entity_poly.type
_entity_poly.pdbx_seq_one_letter_code
_entity_poly.pdbx_strand_id
1 'polypeptide(L)'
;LDTVWPHGSYQPLWEINGDVLRGPGTFDMKAGFIQALYALKGIEGSVALIATTDEEVGSHASKTLIKELSSGSKAVLVLEASLDGKVKTGRKGTAMYQIKVHGLASHAGLEPEKGINATIEIAHAILKLAQLENLEHGTTVVPTLLHSGNTTNTVPDLAVLDIDARSFSQAELERVDAA
;
A
#
# COMPACT_ATOMS: atom_id res chain seq x y z
N LEU A 1 -0.24 -18.02 2.62
CA LEU A 1 -0.41 -16.68 3.19
C LEU A 1 0.95 -16.00 3.22
N ASP A 2 1.03 -14.84 2.61
CA ASP A 2 2.20 -13.96 2.63
C ASP A 2 2.27 -13.14 3.93
N THR A 3 3.31 -12.36 4.07
CA THR A 3 3.52 -11.42 5.18
C THR A 3 4.40 -10.26 4.71
N VAL A 4 4.34 -9.12 5.38
CA VAL A 4 5.20 -7.95 5.11
C VAL A 4 6.70 -8.19 5.34
N TRP A 5 7.07 -9.32 5.95
CA TRP A 5 8.45 -9.61 6.34
C TRP A 5 9.21 -10.34 5.22
N PRO A 6 10.29 -9.76 4.67
CA PRO A 6 11.17 -10.48 3.77
C PRO A 6 11.72 -11.76 4.42
N HIS A 7 11.96 -12.79 3.61
CA HIS A 7 12.49 -14.06 4.10
C HIS A 7 13.78 -13.85 4.89
N GLY A 8 13.80 -14.37 6.13
CA GLY A 8 14.95 -14.27 7.04
C GLY A 8 15.08 -12.95 7.80
N SER A 9 14.20 -11.95 7.58
CA SER A 9 14.30 -10.64 8.23
C SER A 9 13.65 -10.57 9.61
N TYR A 10 12.83 -11.55 10.00
CA TYR A 10 12.11 -11.59 11.29
C TYR A 10 12.63 -12.71 12.18
N GLN A 11 12.85 -12.39 13.47
CA GLN A 11 13.19 -13.34 14.52
C GLN A 11 12.41 -13.00 15.79
N PRO A 12 11.97 -13.99 16.57
CA PRO A 12 12.07 -15.43 16.31
C PRO A 12 11.08 -15.89 15.24
N LEU A 13 11.40 -16.95 14.52
CA LEU A 13 10.45 -17.55 13.56
C LEU A 13 9.23 -18.17 14.26
N TRP A 14 9.43 -18.64 15.49
CA TRP A 14 8.40 -19.22 16.33
C TRP A 14 8.82 -19.14 17.80
N GLU A 15 8.01 -18.47 18.61
CA GLU A 15 8.21 -18.38 20.05
C GLU A 15 6.88 -18.39 20.78
N ILE A 16 6.78 -19.20 21.83
CA ILE A 16 5.65 -19.20 22.76
C ILE A 16 6.19 -18.81 24.14
N ASN A 17 5.63 -17.73 24.68
CA ASN A 17 5.96 -17.28 26.04
C ASN A 17 4.65 -17.03 26.82
N GLY A 18 4.29 -17.96 27.68
CA GLY A 18 2.98 -17.97 28.32
C GLY A 18 1.86 -18.03 27.27
N ASP A 19 0.98 -17.07 27.29
CA ASP A 19 -0.15 -16.95 26.34
C ASP A 19 0.17 -16.13 25.08
N VAL A 20 1.43 -15.76 24.87
CA VAL A 20 1.88 -14.96 23.74
C VAL A 20 2.62 -15.80 22.73
N LEU A 21 2.11 -15.84 21.50
CA LEU A 21 2.75 -16.43 20.32
C LEU A 21 3.37 -15.33 19.45
N ARG A 22 4.65 -15.47 19.10
CA ARG A 22 5.38 -14.58 18.19
C ARG A 22 5.92 -15.33 16.99
N GLY A 23 5.89 -14.69 15.83
CA GLY A 23 6.41 -15.19 14.57
C GLY A 23 5.94 -14.33 13.40
N PRO A 24 6.57 -14.44 12.21
CA PRO A 24 6.20 -13.64 11.06
C PRO A 24 4.77 -13.96 10.60
N GLY A 25 3.94 -12.90 10.50
CA GLY A 25 2.54 -13.01 10.09
C GLY A 25 1.63 -13.73 11.09
N THR A 26 2.04 -13.93 12.35
CA THR A 26 1.21 -14.62 13.36
C THR A 26 -0.07 -13.85 13.61
N PHE A 27 0.01 -12.53 13.86
CA PHE A 27 -1.14 -11.68 14.08
C PHE A 27 -1.79 -11.25 12.75
N ASP A 28 -1.00 -10.89 11.79
CA ASP A 28 -1.39 -10.44 10.46
C ASP A 28 -0.86 -11.43 9.42
N MET A 29 -1.72 -12.39 8.90
CA MET A 29 -3.06 -12.69 9.44
C MET A 29 -3.24 -14.20 9.72
N LYS A 30 -2.15 -14.96 9.96
CA LYS A 30 -2.21 -16.44 10.10
C LYS A 30 -3.14 -16.89 11.23
N ALA A 31 -3.22 -16.12 12.33
CA ALA A 31 -4.15 -16.41 13.42
C ALA A 31 -5.62 -16.35 12.95
N GLY A 32 -5.99 -15.36 12.12
CA GLY A 32 -7.32 -15.26 11.54
C GLY A 32 -7.67 -16.47 10.67
N PHE A 33 -6.72 -16.94 9.88
CA PHE A 33 -6.91 -18.14 9.06
C PHE A 33 -7.16 -19.38 9.91
N ILE A 34 -6.40 -19.58 11.00
CA ILE A 34 -6.61 -20.69 11.93
C ILE A 34 -7.98 -20.57 12.63
N GLN A 35 -8.38 -19.37 13.05
CA GLN A 35 -9.71 -19.12 13.61
C GLN A 35 -10.82 -19.53 12.63
N ALA A 36 -10.67 -19.22 11.32
CA ALA A 36 -11.62 -19.67 10.31
C ALA A 36 -11.74 -21.18 10.24
N LEU A 37 -10.62 -21.91 10.24
CA LEU A 37 -10.63 -23.37 10.18
C LEU A 37 -11.36 -23.99 11.40
N TYR A 38 -11.23 -23.38 12.57
CA TYR A 38 -11.95 -23.82 13.76
C TYR A 38 -13.44 -23.43 13.70
N ALA A 39 -13.74 -22.22 13.25
CA ALA A 39 -15.13 -21.74 13.13
C ALA A 39 -15.93 -22.54 12.09
N LEU A 40 -15.29 -23.04 11.04
CA LEU A 40 -15.95 -23.85 10.01
C LEU A 40 -16.29 -25.27 10.45
N LYS A 41 -15.78 -25.73 11.59
CA LYS A 41 -16.14 -27.05 12.13
C LYS A 41 -17.61 -27.08 12.54
N GLY A 42 -18.38 -27.93 11.90
CA GLY A 42 -19.81 -28.11 12.22
C GLY A 42 -20.74 -27.07 11.62
N ILE A 43 -20.27 -26.22 10.70
CA ILE A 43 -21.15 -25.33 9.93
C ILE A 43 -21.87 -26.14 8.85
N GLU A 44 -23.20 -26.08 8.89
CA GLU A 44 -24.04 -26.58 7.80
C GLU A 44 -24.28 -25.42 6.80
N GLY A 45 -23.95 -25.66 5.53
CA GLY A 45 -24.13 -24.67 4.47
C GLY A 45 -22.96 -24.62 3.49
N SER A 46 -23.07 -23.75 2.51
CA SER A 46 -22.02 -23.54 1.51
C SER A 46 -21.10 -22.41 1.97
N VAL A 47 -19.84 -22.73 2.21
CA VAL A 47 -18.80 -21.79 2.59
C VAL A 47 -17.59 -22.00 1.69
N ALA A 48 -17.02 -20.93 1.16
CA ALA A 48 -15.74 -20.94 0.47
C ALA A 48 -14.68 -20.27 1.36
N LEU A 49 -13.53 -20.92 1.55
CA LEU A 49 -12.36 -20.34 2.19
C LEU A 49 -11.30 -20.08 1.13
N ILE A 50 -10.92 -18.83 0.95
CA ILE A 50 -9.91 -18.39 -0.02
C ILE A 50 -8.65 -18.04 0.75
N ALA A 51 -7.51 -18.65 0.40
CA ALA A 51 -6.19 -18.30 0.90
C ALA A 51 -5.33 -17.81 -0.25
N THR A 52 -4.81 -16.60 -0.14
CA THR A 52 -3.96 -15.96 -1.16
C THR A 52 -2.52 -15.82 -0.66
N THR A 53 -1.59 -15.52 -1.56
CA THR A 53 -0.17 -15.38 -1.28
C THR A 53 0.42 -14.10 -1.84
N ASP A 54 -0.42 -13.14 -2.20
CA ASP A 54 -0.06 -11.88 -2.85
C ASP A 54 -0.82 -10.67 -2.31
N GLU A 55 -1.36 -10.76 -1.07
CA GLU A 55 -2.10 -9.66 -0.44
C GLU A 55 -1.18 -8.47 -0.18
N GLU A 56 0.00 -8.72 0.37
CA GLU A 56 0.99 -7.72 0.77
C GLU A 56 1.63 -6.95 -0.41
N VAL A 57 1.41 -7.44 -1.62
CA VAL A 57 1.85 -6.78 -2.86
C VAL A 57 0.69 -6.29 -3.72
N GLY A 58 -0.55 -6.25 -3.18
CA GLY A 58 -1.73 -5.66 -3.83
C GLY A 58 -2.62 -6.65 -4.58
N SER A 59 -2.54 -7.93 -4.29
CA SER A 59 -3.43 -9.00 -4.82
C SER A 59 -3.52 -9.05 -6.35
N HIS A 60 -2.43 -8.76 -7.05
CA HIS A 60 -2.44 -8.66 -8.51
C HIS A 60 -2.82 -9.97 -9.19
N ALA A 61 -2.38 -11.11 -8.66
CA ALA A 61 -2.69 -12.43 -9.19
C ALA A 61 -4.06 -12.96 -8.69
N SER A 62 -4.37 -12.74 -7.40
CA SER A 62 -5.56 -13.31 -6.76
C SER A 62 -6.85 -12.52 -6.98
N LYS A 63 -6.79 -11.25 -7.38
CA LYS A 63 -7.91 -10.32 -7.50
C LYS A 63 -9.10 -10.88 -8.30
N THR A 64 -8.83 -11.51 -9.43
CA THR A 64 -9.88 -12.08 -10.29
C THR A 64 -10.60 -13.24 -9.60
N LEU A 65 -9.83 -14.16 -9.00
CA LEU A 65 -10.36 -15.29 -8.25
C LEU A 65 -11.21 -14.83 -7.05
N ILE A 66 -10.72 -13.86 -6.28
CA ILE A 66 -11.46 -13.27 -5.16
C ILE A 66 -12.80 -12.71 -5.64
N LYS A 67 -12.79 -11.94 -6.73
CA LYS A 67 -14.01 -11.36 -7.31
C LYS A 67 -15.00 -12.42 -7.77
N GLU A 68 -14.54 -13.47 -8.43
CA GLU A 68 -15.38 -14.57 -8.91
C GLU A 68 -16.02 -15.34 -7.76
N LEU A 69 -15.22 -15.76 -6.78
CA LEU A 69 -15.71 -16.58 -5.66
C LEU A 69 -16.54 -15.77 -4.65
N SER A 70 -16.34 -14.48 -4.54
CA SER A 70 -17.17 -13.62 -3.69
C SER A 70 -18.50 -13.22 -4.33
N SER A 71 -18.61 -13.33 -5.66
CA SER A 71 -19.82 -12.98 -6.38
C SER A 71 -21.00 -13.88 -5.96
N GLY A 72 -22.12 -13.26 -5.59
CA GLY A 72 -23.33 -13.96 -5.16
C GLY A 72 -23.30 -14.52 -3.73
N SER A 73 -22.22 -14.34 -2.98
CA SER A 73 -22.19 -14.70 -1.56
C SER A 73 -23.02 -13.73 -0.72
N LYS A 74 -23.62 -14.23 0.36
CA LYS A 74 -24.39 -13.40 1.29
C LYS A 74 -23.50 -12.46 2.10
N ALA A 75 -22.27 -12.84 2.36
CA ALA A 75 -21.27 -12.07 3.07
C ALA A 75 -19.87 -12.51 2.66
N VAL A 76 -18.92 -11.61 2.72
CA VAL A 76 -17.49 -11.86 2.62
C VAL A 76 -16.84 -11.41 3.92
N LEU A 77 -16.15 -12.33 4.58
CA LEU A 77 -15.44 -12.07 5.83
C LEU A 77 -13.93 -12.08 5.54
N VAL A 78 -13.30 -10.94 5.72
CA VAL A 78 -11.85 -10.79 5.58
C VAL A 78 -11.22 -10.96 6.97
N LEU A 79 -10.39 -11.99 7.12
CA LEU A 79 -9.91 -12.47 8.43
C LEU A 79 -8.60 -11.79 8.86
N GLU A 80 -8.47 -10.53 8.50
CA GLU A 80 -7.39 -9.65 8.94
C GLU A 80 -7.51 -9.26 10.41
N ALA A 81 -6.41 -8.75 10.96
CA ALA A 81 -6.38 -8.27 12.33
C ALA A 81 -7.48 -7.23 12.61
N SER A 82 -8.21 -7.42 13.71
CA SER A 82 -9.21 -6.47 14.19
C SER A 82 -8.54 -5.19 14.70
N LEU A 83 -9.31 -4.09 14.78
CA LEU A 83 -8.89 -2.86 15.43
C LEU A 83 -9.60 -2.74 16.77
N ASP A 84 -8.86 -2.82 17.86
CA ASP A 84 -9.39 -2.78 19.23
C ASP A 84 -10.54 -3.80 19.49
N GLY A 85 -10.42 -4.99 18.91
CA GLY A 85 -11.44 -6.03 19.01
C GLY A 85 -12.72 -5.79 18.21
N LYS A 86 -12.73 -4.75 17.37
CA LYS A 86 -13.92 -4.37 16.57
C LYS A 86 -13.80 -4.86 15.14
N VAL A 87 -14.94 -5.23 14.57
CA VAL A 87 -15.05 -5.56 13.14
C VAL A 87 -14.90 -4.28 12.30
N LYS A 88 -14.03 -4.31 11.31
CA LYS A 88 -13.89 -3.23 10.33
C LYS A 88 -14.98 -3.39 9.27
N THR A 89 -15.90 -2.45 9.17
CA THR A 89 -17.00 -2.46 8.20
C THR A 89 -16.77 -1.56 6.99
N GLY A 90 -15.66 -0.84 6.96
CA GLY A 90 -15.24 0.01 5.86
C GLY A 90 -13.74 0.25 5.87
N ARG A 91 -13.18 0.46 4.70
CA ARG A 91 -11.77 0.83 4.48
C ARG A 91 -11.71 1.97 3.47
N LYS A 92 -10.66 2.79 3.58
CA LYS A 92 -10.36 3.77 2.54
C LYS A 92 -10.01 3.03 1.25
N GLY A 93 -10.52 3.51 0.12
CA GLY A 93 -9.95 3.19 -1.18
C GLY A 93 -8.54 3.76 -1.29
N THR A 94 -7.70 3.13 -2.11
CA THR A 94 -6.31 3.55 -2.34
C THR A 94 -6.07 3.80 -3.83
N ALA A 95 -5.25 4.80 -4.13
CA ALA A 95 -4.70 5.04 -5.45
C ALA A 95 -3.20 5.32 -5.30
N MET A 96 -2.40 4.69 -6.14
CA MET A 96 -0.96 4.90 -6.16
C MET A 96 -0.56 5.56 -7.48
N TYR A 97 0.25 6.60 -7.38
CA TYR A 97 0.74 7.32 -8.56
C TYR A 97 2.25 7.36 -8.56
N GLN A 98 2.82 7.46 -9.74
CA GLN A 98 4.23 7.72 -9.94
C GLN A 98 4.39 8.89 -10.91
N ILE A 99 5.07 9.94 -10.47
CA ILE A 99 5.45 11.08 -11.32
C ILE A 99 6.92 10.93 -11.70
N LYS A 100 7.20 11.02 -12.98
CA LYS A 100 8.56 11.09 -13.53
C LYS A 100 8.76 12.44 -14.18
N VAL A 101 9.81 13.14 -13.73
CA VAL A 101 10.23 14.41 -14.29
C VAL A 101 11.52 14.19 -15.05
N HIS A 102 11.51 14.49 -16.32
CA HIS A 102 12.68 14.45 -17.19
C HIS A 102 13.24 15.87 -17.36
N GLY A 103 14.50 16.03 -17.02
CA GLY A 103 15.27 17.25 -17.17
C GLY A 103 16.39 17.09 -18.21
N LEU A 104 17.47 17.82 -18.00
CA LEU A 104 18.68 17.78 -18.83
C LEU A 104 19.91 17.89 -17.94
N ALA A 105 20.80 16.93 -18.02
CA ALA A 105 22.04 16.94 -17.27
C ALA A 105 23.01 18.01 -17.77
N SER A 106 23.70 18.64 -16.83
CA SER A 106 24.85 19.54 -17.09
C SER A 106 25.78 19.54 -15.88
N HIS A 107 26.96 20.13 -16.00
CA HIS A 107 27.86 20.24 -14.86
C HIS A 107 27.36 21.35 -13.91
N ALA A 108 27.03 20.96 -12.66
CA ALA A 108 26.39 21.86 -11.69
C ALA A 108 27.20 23.12 -11.32
N GLY A 109 28.52 23.06 -11.42
CA GLY A 109 29.39 24.19 -11.08
C GLY A 109 29.96 24.97 -12.27
N LEU A 110 29.98 24.37 -13.48
CA LEU A 110 30.58 25.00 -14.67
C LEU A 110 29.54 25.57 -15.63
N GLU A 111 28.47 24.81 -15.87
CA GLU A 111 27.47 25.14 -16.89
C GLU A 111 26.03 24.79 -16.41
N PRO A 112 25.64 25.21 -15.18
CA PRO A 112 24.31 24.86 -14.64
C PRO A 112 23.16 25.41 -15.52
N GLU A 113 23.36 26.50 -16.21
CA GLU A 113 22.37 27.12 -17.09
C GLU A 113 22.05 26.33 -18.35
N LYS A 114 22.91 25.33 -18.69
CA LYS A 114 22.65 24.40 -19.80
C LYS A 114 21.79 23.20 -19.37
N GLY A 115 21.57 23.04 -18.07
CA GLY A 115 20.78 21.97 -17.51
C GLY A 115 19.33 22.35 -17.30
N ILE A 116 18.48 21.32 -17.15
CA ILE A 116 17.10 21.46 -16.68
C ILE A 116 16.98 20.55 -15.43
N ASN A 117 16.79 21.18 -14.27
CA ASN A 117 16.88 20.49 -13.00
C ASN A 117 15.57 19.79 -12.63
N ALA A 118 15.53 18.46 -12.79
CA ALA A 118 14.38 17.64 -12.45
C ALA A 118 14.03 17.67 -10.95
N THR A 119 15.01 17.90 -10.06
CA THR A 119 14.76 18.00 -8.60
C THR A 119 13.95 19.24 -8.25
N ILE A 120 14.19 20.36 -8.90
CA ILE A 120 13.43 21.59 -8.65
C ILE A 120 11.99 21.41 -9.10
N GLU A 121 11.78 20.83 -10.27
CA GLU A 121 10.43 20.61 -10.79
C GLU A 121 9.64 19.62 -9.95
N ILE A 122 10.25 18.51 -9.52
CA ILE A 122 9.54 17.55 -8.66
C ILE A 122 9.22 18.17 -7.28
N ALA A 123 10.04 19.07 -6.75
CA ALA A 123 9.75 19.81 -5.53
C ALA A 123 8.51 20.71 -5.68
N HIS A 124 8.35 21.37 -6.81
CA HIS A 124 7.12 22.13 -7.12
C HIS A 124 5.91 21.21 -7.22
N ALA A 125 6.04 20.04 -7.82
CA ALA A 125 4.98 19.05 -7.89
C ALA A 125 4.55 18.59 -6.49
N ILE A 126 5.50 18.31 -5.59
CA ILE A 126 5.23 17.91 -4.20
C ILE A 126 4.40 18.97 -3.46
N LEU A 127 4.76 20.25 -3.61
CA LEU A 127 4.03 21.35 -2.97
C LEU A 127 2.59 21.49 -3.50
N LYS A 128 2.36 21.23 -4.78
CA LYS A 128 1.01 21.20 -5.37
C LYS A 128 0.20 20.00 -4.87
N LEU A 129 0.82 18.81 -4.83
CA LEU A 129 0.18 17.59 -4.36
C LEU A 129 -0.27 17.71 -2.90
N ALA A 130 0.53 18.35 -2.04
CA ALA A 130 0.16 18.59 -0.65
C ALA A 130 -1.14 19.41 -0.49
N GLN A 131 -1.53 20.21 -1.49
CA GLN A 131 -2.77 20.98 -1.49
C GLN A 131 -4.01 20.13 -1.85
N LEU A 132 -3.80 18.92 -2.37
CA LEU A 132 -4.89 17.98 -2.69
C LEU A 132 -5.40 17.23 -1.47
N GLU A 133 -4.66 17.24 -0.37
CA GLU A 133 -5.09 16.65 0.89
C GLU A 133 -6.39 17.31 1.39
N ASN A 134 -7.33 16.48 1.89
CA ASN A 134 -8.60 16.94 2.43
C ASN A 134 -8.98 16.09 3.65
N LEU A 135 -8.36 16.41 4.78
CA LEU A 135 -8.52 15.66 6.02
C LEU A 135 -9.94 15.70 6.57
N GLU A 136 -10.70 16.77 6.28
CA GLU A 136 -12.13 16.88 6.68
C GLU A 136 -12.97 15.78 6.01
N HIS A 137 -12.61 15.40 4.78
CA HIS A 137 -13.24 14.29 4.05
C HIS A 137 -12.45 12.99 4.19
N GLY A 138 -11.45 12.95 5.07
CA GLY A 138 -10.62 11.79 5.30
C GLY A 138 -9.70 11.42 4.11
N THR A 139 -9.44 12.37 3.21
CA THR A 139 -8.56 12.18 2.05
C THR A 139 -7.13 12.54 2.41
N THR A 140 -6.22 11.61 2.19
CA THR A 140 -4.77 11.81 2.31
C THR A 140 -4.11 11.69 0.96
N VAL A 141 -3.10 12.53 0.69
CA VAL A 141 -2.25 12.48 -0.50
C VAL A 141 -0.81 12.64 -0.05
N VAL A 142 -0.09 11.54 0.02
CA VAL A 142 1.23 11.49 0.67
C VAL A 142 2.31 11.14 -0.36
N PRO A 143 3.24 12.06 -0.66
CA PRO A 143 4.50 11.72 -1.32
C PRO A 143 5.30 10.75 -0.44
N THR A 144 5.61 9.55 -0.95
CA THR A 144 6.19 8.47 -0.12
C THR A 144 7.65 8.18 -0.44
N LEU A 145 8.00 8.07 -1.72
CA LEU A 145 9.37 7.81 -2.15
C LEU A 145 9.80 8.87 -3.16
N LEU A 146 10.99 9.41 -2.98
CA LEU A 146 11.60 10.36 -3.90
C LEU A 146 13.02 9.94 -4.24
N HIS A 147 13.30 9.80 -5.52
CA HIS A 147 14.64 9.60 -6.04
C HIS A 147 14.97 10.68 -7.08
N SER A 148 16.12 11.34 -6.95
CA SER A 148 16.56 12.32 -7.91
C SER A 148 18.06 12.45 -7.97
N GLY A 149 18.60 12.49 -9.19
CA GLY A 149 20.03 12.64 -9.46
C GLY A 149 20.86 11.42 -9.05
N ASN A 150 22.12 11.40 -9.50
CA ASN A 150 23.05 10.29 -9.25
C ASN A 150 24.39 10.75 -8.68
N THR A 151 24.77 12.02 -8.91
CA THR A 151 26.04 12.60 -8.49
C THR A 151 25.87 14.04 -8.01
N THR A 152 26.74 14.49 -7.12
CA THR A 152 26.64 15.81 -6.48
C THR A 152 27.05 16.98 -7.36
N ASN A 153 27.73 16.71 -8.48
CA ASN A 153 28.25 17.73 -9.38
C ASN A 153 27.51 17.82 -10.73
N THR A 154 26.35 17.16 -10.82
CA THR A 154 25.54 17.14 -12.06
C THR A 154 24.14 17.64 -11.76
N VAL A 155 23.59 18.50 -12.61
CA VAL A 155 22.19 18.88 -12.60
C VAL A 155 21.35 17.63 -12.88
N PRO A 156 20.41 17.25 -11.98
CA PRO A 156 19.62 16.04 -12.16
C PRO A 156 18.71 16.11 -13.40
N ASP A 157 18.82 15.10 -14.25
CA ASP A 157 18.02 14.93 -15.46
C ASP A 157 16.81 14.01 -15.28
N LEU A 158 16.71 13.36 -14.12
CA LEU A 158 15.57 12.51 -13.77
C LEU A 158 15.24 12.64 -12.28
N ALA A 159 13.95 12.81 -12.00
CA ALA A 159 13.38 12.64 -10.67
C ALA A 159 12.14 11.73 -10.75
N VAL A 160 11.96 10.87 -9.76
CA VAL A 160 10.84 9.93 -9.65
C VAL A 160 10.24 10.06 -8.27
N LEU A 161 8.92 10.26 -8.21
CA LEU A 161 8.14 10.40 -6.99
C LEU A 161 7.02 9.40 -6.98
N ASP A 162 6.92 8.60 -5.92
CA ASP A 162 5.77 7.75 -5.64
C ASP A 162 4.83 8.43 -4.63
N ILE A 163 3.53 8.27 -4.84
CA ILE A 163 2.48 8.93 -4.06
C ILE A 163 1.43 7.89 -3.66
N ASP A 164 1.06 7.86 -2.39
CA ASP A 164 -0.08 7.11 -1.84
C ASP A 164 -1.24 8.07 -1.57
N ALA A 165 -2.38 7.85 -2.23
CA ALA A 165 -3.61 8.59 -1.99
C ALA A 165 -4.69 7.67 -1.45
N ARG A 166 -5.40 8.10 -0.40
CA ARG A 166 -6.45 7.32 0.25
C ARG A 166 -7.65 8.17 0.60
N SER A 167 -8.86 7.63 0.39
CA SER A 167 -10.10 8.26 0.82
C SER A 167 -11.21 7.24 1.08
N PHE A 168 -12.18 7.60 1.95
CA PHE A 168 -13.45 6.87 2.06
C PHE A 168 -14.43 7.23 0.93
N SER A 169 -14.20 8.34 0.23
CA SER A 169 -15.05 8.84 -0.84
C SER A 169 -14.45 8.53 -2.21
N GLN A 170 -15.23 7.86 -3.05
CA GLN A 170 -14.86 7.63 -4.43
C GLN A 170 -14.69 8.96 -5.21
N ALA A 171 -15.58 9.93 -4.98
CA ALA A 171 -15.51 11.24 -5.63
C ALA A 171 -14.23 12.02 -5.25
N GLU A 172 -13.73 11.84 -4.01
CA GLU A 172 -12.46 12.43 -3.60
C GLU A 172 -11.26 11.78 -4.29
N LEU A 173 -11.27 10.44 -4.48
CA LEU A 173 -10.23 9.78 -5.25
C LEU A 173 -10.24 10.22 -6.71
N GLU A 174 -11.44 10.36 -7.31
CA GLU A 174 -11.59 10.88 -8.68
C GLU A 174 -11.13 12.34 -8.79
N ARG A 175 -11.35 13.18 -7.76
CA ARG A 175 -10.82 14.54 -7.70
C ARG A 175 -9.30 14.57 -7.68
N VAL A 176 -8.68 13.68 -6.92
CA VAL A 176 -7.21 13.54 -6.86
C VAL A 176 -6.66 13.02 -8.18
N ASP A 177 -7.35 12.07 -8.81
CA ASP A 177 -6.96 11.48 -10.10
C ASP A 177 -7.00 12.50 -11.26
N ALA A 178 -7.90 13.47 -11.18
CA ALA A 178 -8.09 14.51 -12.20
C ALA A 178 -7.15 15.71 -12.05
N ALA A 179 -6.37 15.80 -10.97
CA ALA A 179 -5.54 16.95 -10.64
C ALA A 179 -4.08 16.78 -11.06
#